data_46e59eaab8e7fbb98a1c50add0e9600c
#
_entry.id   46e59eaab8e7fbb98a1c50add0e9600c
#
_cell.length_a   1.000
_cell.length_b   1.000
_cell.length_c   1.000
_cell.angle_alpha   90.00
_cell.angle_beta   90.00
_cell.angle_gamma   90.00
#
_symmetry.space_group_name_H-M   'P 1'
#
loop_
_entity.id
_entity.type
_entity.pdbx_description
1 polymer ?
#
loop_
_entity_poly.entity_id
_entity_poly.type
_entity_poly.pdbx_seq_one_letter_code
_entity_poly.pdbx_strand_id
1 'polypeptide(L)'
;RELTVTVLGEKAYAIVEIKPSHEFYDYECKYTPGMSKYICPADLSPKSTNKIKRDTENIFKGLGCEVYGRADYLLADDGQYFFLEMNTLPGMTDTSLVPKAVAAEGLSFEKLVKKIIELSQ
;
A
#
# COMPACT_ATOMS: atom_id res chain seq x y z
N ARG A 1 -8.31 -9.58 6.98
CA ARG A 1 -6.97 -8.95 6.87
C ARG A 1 -7.09 -7.71 5.99
N GLU A 2 -6.47 -6.65 6.42
CA GLU A 2 -6.43 -5.41 5.68
C GLU A 2 -5.07 -5.26 5.01
N LEU A 3 -5.09 -5.04 3.69
CA LEU A 3 -3.88 -4.91 2.90
C LEU A 3 -3.86 -3.56 2.20
N THR A 4 -2.66 -3.02 1.99
CA THR A 4 -2.50 -1.82 1.16
C THR A 4 -1.33 -2.02 0.21
N VAL A 5 -1.50 -1.53 -1.01
CA VAL A 5 -0.51 -1.67 -2.09
C VAL A 5 -0.20 -0.31 -2.67
N THR A 6 1.06 0.07 -2.64
CA THR A 6 1.53 1.32 -3.23
C THR A 6 1.89 1.12 -4.69
N VAL A 7 1.44 2.06 -5.54
CA VAL A 7 1.88 2.14 -6.93
C VAL A 7 2.67 3.43 -7.10
N LEU A 8 3.84 3.33 -7.70
CA LEU A 8 4.69 4.47 -8.02
C LEU A 8 5.09 4.35 -9.48
N GLY A 9 4.68 5.33 -10.28
CA GLY A 9 4.79 5.23 -11.72
C GLY A 9 3.81 4.19 -12.24
N GLU A 10 4.32 3.10 -12.78
CA GLU A 10 3.49 1.99 -13.27
C GLU A 10 3.71 0.71 -12.46
N LYS A 11 4.48 0.78 -11.38
CA LYS A 11 4.90 -0.40 -10.62
C LYS A 11 4.26 -0.44 -9.25
N ALA A 12 3.69 -1.59 -8.88
CA ALA A 12 3.24 -1.88 -7.53
C ALA A 12 4.42 -2.33 -6.67
N TYR A 13 4.49 -1.83 -5.44
CA TYR A 13 5.53 -2.16 -4.48
C TYR A 13 5.03 -3.17 -3.45
N ALA A 14 5.86 -3.46 -2.45
CA ALA A 14 5.55 -4.48 -1.45
C ALA A 14 4.19 -4.23 -0.79
N ILE A 15 3.43 -5.30 -0.61
CA ILE A 15 2.12 -5.25 0.04
C ILE A 15 2.34 -5.08 1.54
N VAL A 16 1.60 -4.17 2.15
CA VAL A 16 1.64 -3.96 3.60
C VAL A 16 0.36 -4.49 4.20
N GLU A 17 0.49 -5.33 5.21
CA GLU A 17 -0.66 -5.76 6.01
C GLU A 17 -0.77 -4.87 7.23
N ILE A 18 -1.98 -4.39 7.52
CA ILE A 18 -2.26 -3.55 8.67
C ILE A 18 -3.01 -4.39 9.69
N LYS A 19 -2.40 -4.57 10.88
CA LYS A 19 -3.01 -5.28 12.00
C LYS A 19 -3.32 -4.29 13.11
N PRO A 20 -4.61 -4.02 13.40
CA PRO A 20 -4.94 -3.14 14.50
C PRO A 20 -4.60 -3.78 15.84
N SER A 21 -4.27 -2.98 16.84
CA SER A 21 -4.06 -3.46 18.20
C SER A 21 -5.36 -3.65 18.96
N HIS A 22 -6.49 -3.23 18.37
CA HIS A 22 -7.84 -3.45 18.88
C HIS A 22 -8.53 -4.54 18.05
N GLU A 23 -9.60 -5.11 18.61
CA GLU A 23 -10.42 -6.08 17.89
C GLU A 23 -11.02 -5.50 16.62
N PHE A 24 -11.41 -4.22 16.68
CA PHE A 24 -11.94 -3.51 15.53
C PHE A 24 -10.95 -2.47 15.05
N TYR A 25 -10.83 -2.36 13.73
CA TYR A 25 -9.99 -1.37 13.10
C TYR A 25 -10.79 -0.09 12.92
N ASP A 26 -10.51 0.92 13.72
CA ASP A 26 -11.20 2.20 13.67
C ASP A 26 -10.24 3.33 13.29
N TYR A 27 -10.75 4.55 13.25
CA TYR A 27 -9.98 5.74 12.90
C TYR A 27 -8.77 5.92 13.83
N GLU A 28 -8.97 5.70 15.11
CA GLU A 28 -7.90 5.86 16.09
C GLU A 28 -6.76 4.89 15.86
N CYS A 29 -7.07 3.62 15.60
CA CYS A 29 -6.05 2.61 15.28
C CYS A 29 -5.29 2.98 14.01
N LYS A 30 -5.96 3.56 13.03
CA LYS A 30 -5.36 3.87 11.75
C LYS A 30 -4.36 5.02 11.80
N TYR A 31 -4.61 6.02 12.63
CA TYR A 31 -3.84 7.26 12.60
C TYR A 31 -3.04 7.54 13.86
N THR A 32 -3.28 6.82 14.95
CA THR A 32 -2.56 7.01 16.21
C THR A 32 -1.33 6.11 16.25
N PRO A 33 -0.10 6.67 16.41
CA PRO A 33 1.11 5.86 16.50
C PRO A 33 1.00 4.81 17.61
N GLY A 34 1.40 3.57 17.31
CA GLY A 34 1.37 2.46 18.25
C GLY A 34 0.04 1.73 18.34
N MET A 35 -1.01 2.26 17.70
CA MET A 35 -2.35 1.63 17.71
C MET A 35 -2.50 0.57 16.62
N SER A 36 -1.60 0.53 15.65
CA SER A 36 -1.61 -0.46 14.58
C SER A 36 -0.23 -1.04 14.39
N LYS A 37 -0.20 -2.30 13.98
CA LYS A 37 1.03 -2.98 13.58
C LYS A 37 1.05 -3.14 12.08
N TYR A 38 2.22 -3.02 11.48
CA TYR A 38 2.39 -3.17 10.05
C TYR A 38 3.33 -4.34 9.76
N ILE A 39 2.93 -5.18 8.82
CA ILE A 39 3.77 -6.28 8.34
C ILE A 39 4.09 -5.98 6.88
N CYS A 40 5.36 -5.76 6.58
CA CYS A 40 5.80 -5.44 5.24
C CYS A 40 7.11 -6.15 4.92
N PRO A 41 7.15 -6.98 3.87
CA PRO A 41 6.01 -7.37 3.04
C PRO A 41 5.01 -8.25 3.79
N ALA A 42 3.74 -8.18 3.38
CA ALA A 42 2.70 -8.98 3.99
C ALA A 42 2.98 -10.47 3.80
N ASP A 43 2.58 -11.28 4.78
CA ASP A 43 2.75 -12.73 4.72
C ASP A 43 1.70 -13.34 3.79
N LEU A 44 2.06 -13.45 2.52
CA LEU A 44 1.23 -13.99 1.46
C LEU A 44 2.09 -14.88 0.57
N SER A 45 1.46 -15.87 -0.10
CA SER A 45 2.17 -16.68 -1.07
C SER A 45 2.70 -15.81 -2.21
N PRO A 46 3.79 -16.23 -2.88
CA PRO A 46 4.29 -15.49 -4.04
C PRO A 46 3.22 -15.32 -5.13
N LYS A 47 2.38 -16.34 -5.33
CA LYS A 47 1.30 -16.31 -6.32
C LYS A 47 0.27 -15.23 -5.98
N SER A 48 -0.18 -15.18 -4.72
CA SER A 48 -1.14 -14.18 -4.27
C SER A 48 -0.55 -12.77 -4.32
N THR A 49 0.71 -12.62 -3.88
CA THR A 49 1.41 -11.35 -3.93
C THR A 49 1.47 -10.80 -5.35
N ASN A 50 1.89 -11.63 -6.30
CA ASN A 50 2.04 -11.20 -7.69
C ASN A 50 0.69 -10.85 -8.31
N LYS A 51 -0.35 -11.62 -8.00
CA LYS A 51 -1.70 -11.37 -8.51
C LYS A 51 -2.25 -10.05 -8.01
N ILE A 52 -2.15 -9.79 -6.70
CA ILE A 52 -2.65 -8.55 -6.10
C ILE A 52 -1.89 -7.35 -6.65
N LYS A 53 -0.57 -7.45 -6.77
CA LYS A 53 0.25 -6.38 -7.36
C LYS A 53 -0.17 -6.08 -8.80
N ARG A 54 -0.36 -7.11 -9.61
CA ARG A 54 -0.76 -6.95 -11.02
C ARG A 54 -2.13 -6.32 -11.13
N ASP A 55 -3.09 -6.79 -10.33
CA ASP A 55 -4.44 -6.22 -10.32
C ASP A 55 -4.40 -4.75 -9.91
N THR A 56 -3.56 -4.41 -8.92
CA THR A 56 -3.40 -3.03 -8.46
C THR A 56 -2.84 -2.14 -9.56
N GLU A 57 -1.83 -2.60 -10.29
CA GLU A 57 -1.28 -1.86 -11.42
C GLU A 57 -2.34 -1.60 -12.49
N ASN A 58 -3.16 -2.62 -12.78
CA ASN A 58 -4.24 -2.50 -13.76
C ASN A 58 -5.33 -1.54 -13.29
N ILE A 59 -5.71 -1.60 -12.01
CA ILE A 59 -6.72 -0.68 -11.45
C ILE A 59 -6.20 0.76 -11.49
N PHE A 60 -4.96 0.97 -11.09
CA PHE A 60 -4.32 2.29 -11.10
C PHE A 60 -4.37 2.90 -12.50
N LYS A 61 -3.97 2.13 -13.49
CA LYS A 61 -3.99 2.56 -14.89
C LYS A 61 -5.41 2.76 -15.40
N GLY A 62 -6.32 1.83 -15.09
CA GLY A 62 -7.71 1.89 -15.53
C GLY A 62 -8.49 3.07 -14.98
N LEU A 63 -8.12 3.55 -13.78
CA LEU A 63 -8.71 4.73 -13.18
C LEU A 63 -8.09 6.04 -13.69
N GLY A 64 -7.06 5.94 -14.55
CA GLY A 64 -6.38 7.14 -15.06
C GLY A 64 -5.45 7.79 -14.04
N CYS A 65 -5.03 7.06 -13.02
CA CYS A 65 -4.11 7.59 -12.02
C CYS A 65 -2.73 7.78 -12.60
N GLU A 66 -2.02 8.78 -12.12
CA GLU A 66 -0.67 9.10 -12.54
C GLU A 66 0.21 9.31 -11.31
N VAL A 67 1.51 9.14 -11.47
CA VAL A 67 2.56 9.38 -10.48
C VAL A 67 2.53 8.36 -9.36
N TYR A 68 1.58 8.41 -8.42
CA TYR A 68 1.53 7.46 -7.31
C TYR A 68 0.13 7.35 -6.73
N GLY A 69 -0.09 6.25 -6.00
CA GLY A 69 -1.34 6.02 -5.30
C GLY A 69 -1.21 4.85 -4.35
N ARG A 70 -2.23 4.64 -3.54
CA ARG A 70 -2.29 3.53 -2.59
C ARG A 70 -3.65 2.88 -2.68
N ALA A 71 -3.66 1.60 -3.06
CA ALA A 71 -4.88 0.81 -3.13
C ALA A 71 -5.08 0.04 -1.84
N ASP A 72 -6.29 0.10 -1.29
CA ASP A 72 -6.63 -0.59 -0.06
C ASP A 72 -7.55 -1.77 -0.36
N TYR A 73 -7.29 -2.92 0.29
CA TYR A 73 -7.99 -4.18 0.09
C TYR A 73 -8.38 -4.82 1.41
N LEU A 74 -9.45 -5.61 1.37
CA LEU A 74 -9.74 -6.59 2.42
C LEU A 74 -9.43 -7.98 1.87
N LEU A 75 -8.74 -8.79 2.66
CA LEU A 75 -8.45 -10.18 2.33
C LEU A 75 -9.26 -11.08 3.25
N ALA A 76 -10.10 -11.92 2.66
CA ALA A 76 -10.93 -12.87 3.39
C ALA A 76 -10.14 -14.15 3.72
N ASP A 77 -10.63 -14.92 4.69
CA ASP A 77 -9.98 -16.15 5.13
C ASP A 77 -9.85 -17.20 4.03
N ASP A 78 -10.76 -17.18 3.05
CA ASP A 78 -10.74 -18.10 1.91
C ASP A 78 -9.77 -17.68 0.80
N GLY A 79 -9.05 -16.59 0.98
CA GLY A 79 -8.08 -16.09 0.00
C GLY A 79 -8.65 -15.09 -1.00
N GLN A 80 -9.95 -14.83 -0.98
CA GLN A 80 -10.54 -13.80 -1.83
C GLN A 80 -10.17 -12.43 -1.30
N TYR A 81 -9.89 -11.49 -2.20
CA TYR A 81 -9.58 -10.12 -1.81
C TYR A 81 -10.50 -9.15 -2.54
N PHE A 82 -10.81 -8.05 -1.86
CA PHE A 82 -11.80 -7.08 -2.32
C PHE A 82 -11.16 -5.69 -2.33
N PHE A 83 -11.20 -5.05 -3.48
CA PHE A 83 -10.72 -3.69 -3.63
C PHE A 83 -11.70 -2.73 -2.93
N LEU A 84 -11.18 -1.86 -2.07
CA LEU A 84 -11.99 -0.88 -1.34
C LEU A 84 -11.90 0.50 -1.97
N GLU A 85 -10.67 1.01 -2.14
CA GLU A 85 -10.47 2.35 -2.65
C GLU A 85 -9.05 2.54 -3.18
N MET A 86 -8.90 3.56 -4.03
CA MET A 86 -7.60 4.06 -4.47
C MET A 86 -7.41 5.44 -3.88
N ASN A 87 -6.42 5.59 -3.00
CA ASN A 87 -6.08 6.87 -2.42
C ASN A 87 -4.99 7.53 -3.27
N THR A 88 -5.32 8.62 -3.93
CA THR A 88 -4.41 9.33 -4.83
C THR A 88 -3.59 10.42 -4.14
N LEU A 89 -3.84 10.66 -2.86
CA LEU A 89 -3.06 11.59 -2.03
C LEU A 89 -2.69 10.93 -0.71
N PRO A 90 -1.96 9.79 -0.75
CA PRO A 90 -1.59 9.10 0.49
C PRO A 90 -0.58 9.92 1.29
N GLY A 91 -0.53 9.67 2.61
CA GLY A 91 0.43 10.33 3.49
C GLY A 91 1.86 10.04 3.10
N MET A 92 2.73 11.03 3.32
CA MET A 92 4.14 10.98 2.94
C MET A 92 5.08 11.35 4.08
N THR A 93 4.71 10.99 5.31
CA THR A 93 5.64 11.09 6.43
C THR A 93 6.49 9.82 6.49
N ASP A 94 7.58 9.85 7.22
CA ASP A 94 8.48 8.71 7.36
C ASP A 94 7.81 7.49 7.99
N THR A 95 6.67 7.68 8.67
CA THR A 95 5.90 6.59 9.27
C THR A 95 4.67 6.18 8.44
N SER A 96 4.47 6.82 7.29
CA SER A 96 3.32 6.52 6.41
C SER A 96 3.51 5.22 5.66
N LEU A 97 2.40 4.66 5.14
CA LEU A 97 2.39 3.36 4.49
C LEU A 97 3.17 3.33 3.17
N VAL A 98 3.08 4.40 2.37
CA VAL A 98 3.79 4.45 1.09
C VAL A 98 5.30 4.37 1.27
N PRO A 99 5.93 5.19 2.14
CA PRO A 99 7.35 5.05 2.41
C PRO A 99 7.74 3.66 2.94
N LYS A 100 6.90 3.04 3.78
CA LYS A 100 7.15 1.68 4.29
C LYS A 100 7.20 0.66 3.16
N ALA A 101 6.24 0.74 2.24
CA ALA A 101 6.14 -0.21 1.13
C ALA A 101 7.35 -0.11 0.20
N VAL A 102 7.74 1.09 -0.18
CA VAL A 102 8.87 1.28 -1.09
C VAL A 102 10.21 0.97 -0.42
N ALA A 103 10.33 1.24 0.89
CA ALA A 103 11.53 0.90 1.64
C ALA A 103 11.77 -0.61 1.69
N ALA A 104 10.71 -1.39 1.75
CA ALA A 104 10.81 -2.86 1.74
C ALA A 104 11.41 -3.38 0.43
N GLU A 105 11.34 -2.61 -0.66
CA GLU A 105 11.97 -2.95 -1.94
C GLU A 105 13.22 -2.11 -2.22
N GLY A 106 13.78 -1.49 -1.19
CA GLY A 106 15.07 -0.82 -1.28
C GLY A 106 15.04 0.64 -1.66
N LEU A 107 13.88 1.26 -1.73
CA LEU A 107 13.77 2.68 -2.08
C LEU A 107 13.69 3.53 -0.81
N SER A 108 14.69 4.39 -0.58
CA SER A 108 14.70 5.28 0.58
C SER A 108 13.64 6.37 0.46
N PHE A 109 13.30 6.99 1.59
CA PHE A 109 12.34 8.10 1.60
C PHE A 109 12.78 9.24 0.69
N GLU A 110 14.07 9.59 0.72
CA GLU A 110 14.62 10.65 -0.13
C GLU A 110 14.45 10.32 -1.61
N LYS A 111 14.77 9.07 -2.00
CA LYS A 111 14.62 8.63 -3.38
C LYS A 111 13.16 8.56 -3.81
N LEU A 112 12.26 8.20 -2.90
CA LEU A 112 10.82 8.19 -3.15
C LEU A 112 10.34 9.60 -3.51
N VAL A 113 10.67 10.59 -2.69
CA VAL A 113 10.26 11.98 -2.93
C VAL A 113 10.82 12.48 -4.26
N LYS A 114 12.10 12.20 -4.53
CA LYS A 114 12.74 12.58 -5.77
C LYS A 114 12.05 11.98 -6.99
N LYS A 115 11.68 10.69 -6.90
CA LYS A 115 11.00 10.00 -7.99
C LYS A 115 9.61 10.57 -8.24
N ILE A 116 8.87 10.93 -7.18
CA ILE A 116 7.56 11.56 -7.31
C ILE A 116 7.70 12.90 -8.06
N ILE A 117 8.71 13.69 -7.73
CA ILE A 117 8.96 14.96 -8.42
C ILE A 117 9.26 14.71 -9.89
N GLU A 118 10.12 13.77 -10.20
CA GLU A 118 10.47 13.41 -11.58
C GLU A 118 9.24 12.98 -12.39
N LEU A 119 8.40 12.14 -11.82
CA LEU A 119 7.19 11.63 -12.48
C LEU A 119 6.12 12.70 -12.67
N SER A 120 6.18 13.78 -11.89
CA SER A 120 5.17 14.85 -11.92
C SER A 120 5.51 15.95 -12.95
N GLN A 121 6.65 15.86 -13.60
CA GLN A 121 7.08 16.86 -14.58
C GLN A 121 6.63 16.54 -16.00
#